data_fa91aa0d7a4c04b4801ed4e50f4e104f
#
_entry.id   fa91aa0d7a4c04b4801ed4e50f4e104f
#
_cell.length_a   1.000
_cell.length_b   1.000
_cell.length_c   1.000
_cell.angle_alpha   90.00
_cell.angle_beta   90.00
_cell.angle_gamma   90.00
#
_symmetry.space_group_name_H-M   'P 1'
#
loop_
_entity.id
_entity.type
_entity.pdbx_description
1 polymer ?
#
loop_
_entity_poly.entity_id
_entity_poly.type
_entity_poly.pdbx_seq_one_letter_code
_entity_poly.pdbx_strand_id
1 'polypeptide(L)'
;MDFHYSDTWADPGKQTIPAAWLPIVNDTPALAQELYDYTYEVLDELYKVGLSPDIVQVGNEINPMILQEGELSWPIDWNRNATLLNKAISAIRDFSQDNDKVIEIMLHIAQPENGLWWFDQATEAGITNYDWIGISYYPVWSDYTISNIKQPLKTLVDSYNKKLMIVETAYPFTLNYNDTQGNILGQSAILEGYPATE
;
A
#
# COMPACT_ATOMS: atom_id res chain seq x y z
N MET A 1 -7.71 -1.85 7.90
CA MET A 1 -7.59 -3.15 7.19
C MET A 1 -6.69 -2.95 5.99
N ASP A 2 -5.80 -3.92 5.71
CA ASP A 2 -4.85 -3.86 4.61
C ASP A 2 -5.03 -5.07 3.69
N PHE A 3 -5.22 -4.82 2.39
CA PHE A 3 -5.28 -5.86 1.37
C PHE A 3 -3.94 -5.98 0.66
N HIS A 4 -3.27 -7.13 0.75
CA HIS A 4 -2.06 -7.40 -0.04
C HIS A 4 -2.36 -7.86 -1.47
N TYR A 5 -3.58 -8.41 -1.72
CA TYR A 5 -3.98 -8.99 -3.01
C TYR A 5 -3.00 -10.03 -3.56
N SER A 6 -2.44 -10.84 -2.69
CA SER A 6 -1.45 -11.86 -3.00
C SER A 6 -1.60 -13.05 -2.06
N ASP A 7 -1.27 -14.26 -2.54
CA ASP A 7 -1.17 -15.45 -1.68
C ASP A 7 0.06 -15.41 -0.76
N THR A 8 0.91 -14.42 -0.97
CA THR A 8 2.15 -14.23 -0.22
C THR A 8 2.28 -12.77 0.21
N TRP A 9 3.37 -12.44 0.87
CA TRP A 9 3.68 -11.06 1.20
C TRP A 9 3.86 -10.21 -0.06
N ALA A 10 3.21 -9.04 -0.11
CA ALA A 10 3.39 -8.04 -1.14
C ALA A 10 4.24 -6.87 -0.62
N ASP A 11 5.20 -6.43 -1.41
CA ASP A 11 6.13 -5.33 -1.12
C ASP A 11 6.60 -4.67 -2.43
N PRO A 12 7.45 -3.61 -2.41
CA PRO A 12 7.91 -2.94 -3.62
C PRO A 12 8.71 -3.82 -4.58
N GLY A 13 9.26 -4.94 -4.11
CA GLY A 13 9.97 -5.93 -4.91
C GLY A 13 9.09 -7.11 -5.35
N LYS A 14 7.84 -7.19 -4.85
CA LYS A 14 7.01 -8.37 -5.08
C LYS A 14 5.51 -8.02 -5.02
N GLN A 15 4.84 -8.07 -6.15
CA GLN A 15 3.40 -7.84 -6.29
C GLN A 15 2.74 -9.03 -7.01
N THR A 16 3.01 -10.24 -6.49
CA THR A 16 2.61 -11.49 -7.13
C THR A 16 1.09 -11.68 -7.08
N ILE A 17 0.49 -11.90 -8.25
CA ILE A 17 -0.91 -12.23 -8.40
C ILE A 17 -1.26 -13.54 -7.66
N PRO A 18 -2.43 -13.67 -7.00
CA PRO A 18 -2.91 -14.92 -6.45
C PRO A 18 -2.98 -16.03 -7.51
N ALA A 19 -2.64 -17.27 -7.13
CA ALA A 19 -2.67 -18.41 -8.04
C ALA A 19 -4.05 -18.64 -8.67
N ALA A 20 -5.11 -18.33 -7.94
CA ALA A 20 -6.49 -18.44 -8.44
C ALA A 20 -6.78 -17.48 -9.61
N TRP A 21 -6.08 -16.34 -9.68
CA TRP A 21 -6.31 -15.30 -10.70
C TRP A 21 -5.32 -15.37 -11.87
N LEU A 22 -4.32 -16.26 -11.83
CA LEU A 22 -3.36 -16.45 -12.93
C LEU A 22 -4.03 -16.67 -14.30
N PRO A 23 -5.13 -17.42 -14.44
CA PRO A 23 -5.76 -17.63 -15.76
C PRO A 23 -6.25 -16.34 -16.43
N ILE A 24 -6.46 -15.27 -15.67
CA ILE A 24 -6.99 -13.98 -16.15
C ILE A 24 -5.98 -12.84 -16.03
N VAL A 25 -4.71 -13.10 -15.72
CA VAL A 25 -3.66 -12.08 -15.49
C VAL A 25 -3.51 -11.09 -16.64
N ASN A 26 -3.71 -11.54 -17.88
CA ASN A 26 -3.63 -10.75 -19.11
C ASN A 26 -4.98 -10.19 -19.57
N ASP A 27 -6.08 -10.52 -18.89
CA ASP A 27 -7.41 -9.95 -19.15
C ASP A 27 -7.72 -8.90 -18.09
N THR A 28 -7.25 -7.67 -18.31
CA THR A 28 -7.39 -6.58 -17.34
C THR A 28 -8.84 -6.33 -16.92
N PRO A 29 -9.86 -6.33 -17.80
CA PRO A 29 -11.25 -6.21 -17.40
C PRO A 29 -11.73 -7.34 -16.48
N ALA A 30 -11.41 -8.59 -16.79
CA ALA A 30 -11.77 -9.74 -15.96
C ALA A 30 -11.06 -9.68 -14.61
N LEU A 31 -9.77 -9.40 -14.60
CA LEU A 31 -8.97 -9.26 -13.36
C LEU A 31 -9.49 -8.12 -12.47
N ALA A 32 -9.86 -6.99 -13.07
CA ALA A 32 -10.45 -5.87 -12.36
C ALA A 32 -11.79 -6.23 -11.71
N GLN A 33 -12.64 -7.01 -12.41
CA GLN A 33 -13.90 -7.46 -11.85
C GLN A 33 -13.68 -8.44 -10.69
N GLU A 34 -12.77 -9.38 -10.83
CA GLU A 34 -12.41 -10.32 -9.76
C GLU A 34 -11.87 -9.59 -8.52
N LEU A 35 -11.04 -8.57 -8.73
CA LEU A 35 -10.51 -7.73 -7.66
C LEU A 35 -11.64 -6.96 -6.92
N TYR A 36 -12.63 -6.46 -7.68
CA TYR A 36 -13.81 -5.82 -7.12
C TYR A 36 -14.61 -6.81 -6.28
N ASP A 37 -14.94 -7.97 -6.85
CA ASP A 37 -15.79 -8.98 -6.21
C ASP A 37 -15.14 -9.47 -4.91
N TYR A 38 -13.85 -9.80 -4.94
CA TYR A 38 -13.09 -10.19 -3.76
C TYR A 38 -13.07 -9.11 -2.68
N THR A 39 -12.80 -7.86 -3.06
CA THR A 39 -12.73 -6.75 -2.10
C THR A 39 -14.09 -6.52 -1.43
N TYR A 40 -15.15 -6.54 -2.21
CA TYR A 40 -16.51 -6.39 -1.71
C TYR A 40 -16.91 -7.55 -0.79
N GLU A 41 -16.66 -8.79 -1.21
CA GLU A 41 -16.99 -10.00 -0.44
C GLU A 41 -16.29 -10.03 0.92
N VAL A 42 -14.99 -9.70 0.98
CA VAL A 42 -14.26 -9.66 2.25
C VAL A 42 -14.83 -8.61 3.19
N LEU A 43 -15.21 -7.42 2.69
CA LEU A 43 -15.85 -6.40 3.51
C LEU A 43 -17.23 -6.84 3.99
N ASP A 44 -18.00 -7.53 3.16
CA ASP A 44 -19.32 -8.05 3.50
C ASP A 44 -19.24 -9.16 4.56
N GLU A 45 -18.27 -10.07 4.46
CA GLU A 45 -18.03 -11.10 5.48
C GLU A 45 -17.62 -10.49 6.83
N LEU A 46 -16.77 -9.46 6.83
CA LEU A 46 -16.43 -8.74 8.05
C LEU A 46 -17.64 -8.01 8.64
N TYR A 47 -18.45 -7.39 7.80
CA TYR A 47 -19.66 -6.67 8.22
C TYR A 47 -20.68 -7.60 8.89
N LYS A 48 -20.90 -8.81 8.34
CA LYS A 48 -21.81 -9.83 8.88
C LYS A 48 -21.47 -10.24 10.32
N VAL A 49 -20.20 -10.12 10.69
CA VAL A 49 -19.72 -10.45 12.05
C VAL A 49 -19.45 -9.20 12.91
N GLY A 50 -19.85 -8.01 12.43
CA GLY A 50 -19.77 -6.75 13.17
C GLY A 50 -18.35 -6.11 13.19
N LEU A 51 -17.48 -6.46 12.24
CA LEU A 51 -16.08 -6.04 12.16
C LEU A 51 -15.81 -5.12 10.96
N SER A 52 -16.65 -4.13 10.69
CA SER A 52 -16.41 -3.17 9.62
C SER A 52 -15.17 -2.31 9.91
N PRO A 53 -14.21 -2.19 8.98
CA PRO A 53 -13.07 -1.30 9.15
C PRO A 53 -13.47 0.16 8.94
N ASP A 54 -12.76 1.09 9.61
CA ASP A 54 -12.90 2.54 9.36
C ASP A 54 -12.03 3.00 8.20
N ILE A 55 -10.89 2.33 7.97
CA ILE A 55 -9.95 2.60 6.88
C ILE A 55 -9.59 1.29 6.18
N VAL A 56 -9.60 1.30 4.86
CA VAL A 56 -9.16 0.19 4.02
C VAL A 56 -7.98 0.64 3.16
N GLN A 57 -6.88 -0.06 3.27
CA GLN A 57 -5.71 0.09 2.43
C GLN A 57 -5.84 -0.82 1.20
N VAL A 58 -5.74 -0.23 0.01
CA VAL A 58 -5.84 -0.91 -1.28
C VAL A 58 -4.44 -1.25 -1.78
N GLY A 59 -4.02 -2.46 -1.52
CA GLY A 59 -2.67 -2.95 -1.80
C GLY A 59 -1.64 -2.50 -0.79
N ASN A 60 -0.56 -3.27 -0.65
CA ASN A 60 0.57 -2.97 0.22
C ASN A 60 1.78 -2.56 -0.61
N GLU A 61 2.36 -1.37 -0.29
CA GLU A 61 3.55 -0.84 -0.94
C GLU A 61 3.49 -0.94 -2.48
N ILE A 62 2.43 -0.38 -3.06
CA ILE A 62 2.07 -0.49 -4.47
C ILE A 62 2.92 0.41 -5.39
N ASN A 63 4.21 0.58 -5.07
CA ASN A 63 5.17 1.34 -5.88
C ASN A 63 5.23 0.84 -7.33
N PRO A 64 5.30 -0.50 -7.60
CA PRO A 64 5.17 -1.04 -8.95
C PRO A 64 3.69 -1.27 -9.33
N MET A 65 3.44 -1.92 -10.47
CA MET A 65 2.11 -2.42 -10.77
C MET A 65 1.70 -3.52 -9.80
N ILE A 66 0.43 -3.57 -9.44
CA ILE A 66 -0.14 -4.65 -8.65
C ILE A 66 -0.46 -5.89 -9.51
N LEU A 67 -0.60 -7.06 -8.87
CA LEU A 67 -1.09 -8.30 -9.49
C LEU A 67 -0.29 -8.72 -10.72
N GLN A 68 1.02 -8.92 -10.56
CA GLN A 68 1.93 -9.32 -11.63
C GLN A 68 2.27 -10.80 -11.55
N GLU A 69 2.47 -11.42 -12.71
CA GLU A 69 3.04 -12.75 -12.82
C GLU A 69 4.56 -12.65 -12.99
N GLY A 70 5.30 -13.36 -12.14
CA GLY A 70 6.77 -13.40 -12.22
C GLY A 70 7.46 -12.12 -11.74
N GLU A 71 8.44 -11.66 -12.51
CA GLU A 71 9.23 -10.48 -12.19
C GLU A 71 8.44 -9.19 -12.45
N LEU A 72 8.76 -8.14 -11.66
CA LEU A 72 8.12 -6.85 -11.81
C LEU A 72 8.44 -6.21 -13.16
N SER A 73 7.40 -5.72 -13.83
CA SER A 73 7.53 -5.02 -15.11
C SER A 73 7.71 -3.52 -14.93
N TRP A 74 8.63 -2.95 -15.69
CA TRP A 74 8.86 -1.51 -15.79
C TRP A 74 8.99 -1.09 -17.27
N PRO A 75 8.50 0.08 -17.67
CA PRO A 75 7.74 1.06 -16.86
C PRO A 75 6.35 0.55 -16.46
N ILE A 76 5.71 1.21 -15.50
CA ILE A 76 4.35 0.92 -15.09
C ILE A 76 3.40 1.12 -16.28
N ASP A 77 2.57 0.11 -16.58
CA ASP A 77 1.38 0.29 -17.41
C ASP A 77 0.27 0.94 -16.56
N TRP A 78 0.21 2.25 -16.61
CA TRP A 78 -0.76 3.02 -15.85
C TRP A 78 -2.20 2.79 -16.26
N ASN A 79 -2.47 2.40 -17.52
CA ASN A 79 -3.83 2.06 -17.95
C ASN A 79 -4.33 0.82 -17.20
N ARG A 80 -3.50 -0.23 -17.17
CA ARG A 80 -3.81 -1.45 -16.43
C ARG A 80 -3.89 -1.15 -14.91
N ASN A 81 -2.88 -0.51 -14.35
CA ASN A 81 -2.79 -0.29 -12.90
C ASN A 81 -3.94 0.59 -12.40
N ALA A 82 -4.30 1.65 -13.12
CA ALA A 82 -5.43 2.50 -12.78
C ALA A 82 -6.79 1.76 -12.90
N THR A 83 -6.94 0.90 -13.90
CA THR A 83 -8.14 0.07 -14.03
C THR A 83 -8.33 -0.82 -12.80
N LEU A 84 -7.27 -1.47 -12.35
CA LEU A 84 -7.30 -2.37 -11.18
C LEU A 84 -7.54 -1.59 -9.89
N LEU A 85 -6.74 -0.56 -9.61
CA LEU A 85 -6.87 0.21 -8.38
C LEU A 85 -8.21 0.92 -8.26
N ASN A 86 -8.71 1.54 -9.34
CA ASN A 86 -10.02 2.18 -9.31
C ASN A 86 -11.16 1.18 -9.11
N LYS A 87 -11.02 -0.08 -9.57
CA LYS A 87 -12.02 -1.12 -9.34
C LYS A 87 -12.06 -1.55 -7.87
N ALA A 88 -10.91 -1.75 -7.23
CA ALA A 88 -10.85 -2.02 -5.79
C ALA A 88 -11.41 -0.85 -4.97
N ILE A 89 -11.07 0.39 -5.34
CA ILE A 89 -11.63 1.60 -4.73
C ILE A 89 -13.16 1.63 -4.88
N SER A 90 -13.69 1.32 -6.08
CA SER A 90 -15.14 1.27 -6.32
C SER A 90 -15.82 0.25 -5.43
N ALA A 91 -15.25 -0.96 -5.27
CA ALA A 91 -15.81 -1.98 -4.40
C ALA A 91 -16.01 -1.47 -2.95
N ILE A 92 -15.03 -0.74 -2.43
CA ILE A 92 -15.11 -0.16 -1.07
C ILE A 92 -16.18 0.94 -1.00
N ARG A 93 -16.26 1.82 -2.01
CA ARG A 93 -17.26 2.88 -2.05
C ARG A 93 -18.68 2.33 -2.20
N ASP A 94 -18.88 1.33 -3.08
CA ASP A 94 -20.17 0.68 -3.27
C ASP A 94 -20.60 -0.06 -2.00
N PHE A 95 -19.68 -0.81 -1.38
CA PHE A 95 -19.92 -1.46 -0.10
C PHE A 95 -20.33 -0.44 1.00
N SER A 96 -19.61 0.68 1.07
CA SER A 96 -19.89 1.76 2.03
C SER A 96 -21.32 2.32 1.84
N GLN A 97 -21.71 2.54 0.58
CA GLN A 97 -23.03 3.04 0.22
C GLN A 97 -24.12 2.02 0.53
N ASP A 98 -23.94 0.76 0.16
CA ASP A 98 -24.94 -0.31 0.30
C ASP A 98 -25.24 -0.62 1.78
N ASN A 99 -24.26 -0.41 2.65
CA ASN A 99 -24.34 -0.76 4.07
C ASN A 99 -24.43 0.47 5.01
N ASP A 100 -24.59 1.68 4.46
CA ASP A 100 -24.60 2.95 5.22
C ASP A 100 -23.38 3.06 6.17
N LYS A 101 -22.19 2.78 5.62
CA LYS A 101 -20.90 2.87 6.31
C LYS A 101 -20.06 4.00 5.76
N VAL A 102 -19.19 4.55 6.59
CA VAL A 102 -18.16 5.49 6.18
C VAL A 102 -16.82 4.79 6.28
N ILE A 103 -16.27 4.37 5.13
CA ILE A 103 -14.95 3.74 5.05
C ILE A 103 -14.03 4.66 4.25
N GLU A 104 -12.94 5.08 4.87
CA GLU A 104 -11.90 5.85 4.20
C GLU A 104 -10.94 4.92 3.45
N ILE A 105 -10.42 5.37 2.33
CA ILE A 105 -9.56 4.57 1.45
C ILE A 105 -8.14 5.10 1.49
N MET A 106 -7.17 4.20 1.66
CA MET A 106 -5.74 4.50 1.66
C MET A 106 -5.03 3.85 0.48
N LEU A 107 -4.11 4.59 -0.14
CA LEU A 107 -3.10 4.07 -1.05
C LEU A 107 -1.74 4.13 -0.37
N HIS A 108 -0.98 3.03 -0.40
CA HIS A 108 0.24 2.86 0.37
C HIS A 108 1.48 2.71 -0.51
N ILE A 109 2.44 3.61 -0.33
CA ILE A 109 3.71 3.66 -1.07
C ILE A 109 4.88 3.53 -0.11
N ALA A 110 5.84 2.69 -0.48
CA ALA A 110 7.08 2.57 0.26
C ALA A 110 8.00 3.76 -0.01
N GLN A 111 8.51 4.31 1.06
CA GLN A 111 9.44 5.43 1.17
C GLN A 111 8.93 6.78 0.61
N PRO A 112 9.14 7.85 1.37
CA PRO A 112 8.66 9.20 1.02
C PRO A 112 9.20 9.72 -0.31
N GLU A 113 10.40 9.29 -0.71
CA GLU A 113 11.08 9.65 -1.96
C GLU A 113 10.24 9.32 -3.19
N ASN A 114 9.48 8.23 -3.12
CA ASN A 114 8.65 7.75 -4.22
C ASN A 114 7.29 8.46 -4.28
N GLY A 115 6.87 9.09 -3.18
CA GLY A 115 5.49 9.56 -3.02
C GLY A 115 5.05 10.55 -4.09
N LEU A 116 5.78 11.67 -4.27
CA LEU A 116 5.39 12.71 -5.24
C LEU A 116 5.31 12.15 -6.66
N TRP A 117 6.34 11.46 -7.10
CA TRP A 117 6.36 10.87 -8.44
C TRP A 117 5.19 9.89 -8.64
N TRP A 118 4.97 9.01 -7.68
CA TRP A 118 3.94 7.99 -7.81
C TRP A 118 2.53 8.60 -7.84
N PHE A 119 2.22 9.51 -6.92
CA PHE A 119 0.90 10.13 -6.83
C PHE A 119 0.63 11.11 -7.99
N ASP A 120 1.66 11.76 -8.58
CA ASP A 120 1.51 12.53 -9.81
C ASP A 120 1.06 11.62 -10.97
N GLN A 121 1.76 10.52 -11.20
CA GLN A 121 1.42 9.56 -12.26
C GLN A 121 0.06 8.90 -12.02
N ALA A 122 -0.25 8.54 -10.78
CA ALA A 122 -1.55 7.98 -10.41
C ALA A 122 -2.69 8.97 -10.67
N THR A 123 -2.49 10.25 -10.35
CA THR A 123 -3.46 11.31 -10.59
C THR A 123 -3.68 11.52 -12.08
N GLU A 124 -2.61 11.58 -12.90
CA GLU A 124 -2.69 11.66 -14.35
C GLU A 124 -3.43 10.46 -14.96
N ALA A 125 -3.27 9.28 -14.39
CA ALA A 125 -3.98 8.06 -14.77
C ALA A 125 -5.43 7.98 -14.25
N GLY A 126 -5.90 8.98 -13.49
CA GLY A 126 -7.27 9.05 -12.99
C GLY A 126 -7.51 8.30 -11.67
N ILE A 127 -6.48 8.01 -10.89
CA ILE A 127 -6.61 7.44 -9.55
C ILE A 127 -6.71 8.60 -8.55
N THR A 128 -7.92 9.04 -8.23
CA THR A 128 -8.14 10.24 -7.41
C THR A 128 -9.12 10.05 -6.24
N ASN A 129 -9.92 8.96 -6.27
CA ASN A 129 -10.99 8.71 -5.31
C ASN A 129 -10.50 7.93 -4.07
N TYR A 130 -9.47 8.44 -3.41
CA TYR A 130 -8.96 7.93 -2.13
C TYR A 130 -8.88 9.07 -1.11
N ASP A 131 -8.68 8.75 0.18
CA ASP A 131 -8.74 9.71 1.29
C ASP A 131 -7.38 9.89 1.96
N TRP A 132 -6.55 8.83 1.99
CA TRP A 132 -5.29 8.78 2.70
C TRP A 132 -4.12 8.41 1.80
N ILE A 133 -2.99 9.05 2.05
CA ILE A 133 -1.67 8.64 1.61
C ILE A 133 -1.02 7.86 2.76
N GLY A 134 -0.76 6.56 2.55
CA GLY A 134 0.04 5.72 3.44
C GLY A 134 1.50 5.71 2.97
N ILE A 135 2.42 5.87 3.90
CA ILE A 135 3.87 5.85 3.61
C ILE A 135 4.56 4.88 4.57
N SER A 136 5.31 3.90 4.04
CA SER A 136 6.34 3.24 4.82
C SER A 136 7.53 4.18 4.95
N TYR A 137 7.96 4.45 6.17
CA TYR A 137 9.16 5.22 6.42
C TYR A 137 10.11 4.44 7.33
N TYR A 138 11.10 3.84 6.70
CA TYR A 138 12.21 3.20 7.40
C TYR A 138 13.44 4.10 7.27
N PRO A 139 13.87 4.80 8.33
CA PRO A 139 14.95 5.80 8.23
C PRO A 139 16.25 5.26 7.64
N VAL A 140 16.53 3.96 7.82
CA VAL A 140 17.75 3.32 7.30
C VAL A 140 17.75 3.21 5.77
N TRP A 141 16.58 3.23 5.14
CA TRP A 141 16.42 3.07 3.68
C TRP A 141 15.96 4.35 2.98
N SER A 142 15.73 5.42 3.74
CA SER A 142 15.26 6.70 3.23
C SER A 142 16.40 7.70 3.07
N ASP A 143 16.33 8.52 2.04
CA ASP A 143 17.20 9.70 1.88
C ASP A 143 16.83 10.81 2.88
N TYR A 144 15.63 10.73 3.47
CA TYR A 144 15.18 11.66 4.49
C TYR A 144 15.49 11.16 5.90
N THR A 145 16.04 12.04 6.70
CA THR A 145 16.28 11.81 8.14
C THR A 145 15.06 12.18 8.96
N ILE A 146 15.04 11.75 10.22
CA ILE A 146 13.98 12.13 11.20
C ILE A 146 13.85 13.66 11.31
N SER A 147 14.96 14.40 11.14
CA SER A 147 14.96 15.86 11.26
C SER A 147 14.38 16.60 10.05
N ASN A 148 14.41 16.02 8.84
CA ASN A 148 14.00 16.70 7.61
C ASN A 148 12.81 16.06 6.89
N ILE A 149 12.32 14.87 7.30
CA ILE A 149 11.20 14.15 6.69
C ILE A 149 9.89 14.95 6.68
N LYS A 150 9.69 15.84 7.64
CA LYS A 150 8.44 16.59 7.79
C LYS A 150 8.07 17.40 6.53
N GLN A 151 9.05 17.99 5.85
CA GLN A 151 8.78 18.83 4.69
C GLN A 151 8.30 18.01 3.48
N PRO A 152 8.94 16.90 3.06
CA PRO A 152 8.42 16.02 2.02
C PRO A 152 6.99 15.51 2.30
N LEU A 153 6.72 15.06 3.52
CA LEU A 153 5.39 14.59 3.89
C LEU A 153 4.34 15.72 3.81
N LYS A 154 4.71 16.94 4.25
CA LYS A 154 3.82 18.10 4.11
C LYS A 154 3.56 18.42 2.63
N THR A 155 4.56 18.31 1.78
CA THR A 155 4.39 18.54 0.34
C THR A 155 3.37 17.55 -0.25
N LEU A 156 3.41 16.26 0.12
CA LEU A 156 2.42 15.28 -0.30
C LEU A 156 0.99 15.69 0.10
N VAL A 157 0.81 16.05 1.38
CA VAL A 157 -0.51 16.50 1.89
C VAL A 157 -1.01 17.72 1.10
N ASP A 158 -0.16 18.72 0.91
CA ASP A 158 -0.54 19.98 0.24
C ASP A 158 -0.83 19.77 -1.25
N SER A 159 -0.06 18.90 -1.94
CA SER A 159 -0.21 18.67 -3.38
C SER A 159 -1.50 17.93 -3.74
N TYR A 160 -1.90 16.95 -2.95
CA TYR A 160 -3.07 16.10 -3.27
C TYR A 160 -4.29 16.40 -2.40
N ASN A 161 -4.18 17.25 -1.38
CA ASN A 161 -5.24 17.55 -0.40
C ASN A 161 -5.81 16.27 0.22
N LYS A 162 -4.92 15.35 0.60
CA LYS A 162 -5.24 14.07 1.24
C LYS A 162 -4.67 14.05 2.66
N LYS A 163 -5.25 13.20 3.51
CA LYS A 163 -4.67 12.86 4.80
C LYS A 163 -3.40 12.03 4.58
N LEU A 164 -2.48 12.02 5.54
CA LEU A 164 -1.26 11.23 5.46
C LEU A 164 -1.02 10.47 6.76
N MET A 165 -0.58 9.23 6.64
CA MET A 165 -0.19 8.38 7.75
C MET A 165 1.14 7.68 7.42
N ILE A 166 2.06 7.65 8.38
CA ILE A 166 3.15 6.67 8.35
C ILE A 166 2.55 5.36 8.84
N VAL A 167 2.40 4.40 7.92
CA VAL A 167 1.74 3.13 8.18
C VAL A 167 2.71 2.03 8.56
N GLU A 168 3.96 2.17 8.14
CA GLU A 168 5.04 1.28 8.50
C GLU A 168 6.27 2.06 8.92
N THR A 169 6.88 1.66 10.02
CA THR A 169 8.18 2.10 10.46
C THR A 169 8.74 1.13 11.49
N ALA A 170 10.03 1.01 11.56
CA ALA A 170 10.70 0.30 12.64
C ALA A 170 12.10 0.86 12.88
N TYR A 171 12.59 0.66 14.10
CA TYR A 171 13.96 0.93 14.48
C TYR A 171 14.42 -0.09 15.53
N PRO A 172 15.63 -0.66 15.45
CA PRO A 172 16.08 -1.63 16.43
C PRO A 172 16.32 -0.96 17.79
N PHE A 173 15.69 -1.47 18.84
CA PHE A 173 15.95 -1.04 20.23
C PHE A 173 17.14 -1.78 20.84
N THR A 174 17.55 -2.92 20.26
CA THR A 174 18.71 -3.73 20.67
C THR A 174 19.43 -4.29 19.45
N LEU A 175 20.72 -4.59 19.59
CA LEU A 175 21.53 -5.29 18.57
C LEU A 175 21.50 -6.81 18.73
N ASN A 176 20.84 -7.33 19.74
CA ASN A 176 20.73 -8.74 20.00
C ASN A 176 19.53 -9.36 19.27
N TYR A 177 19.72 -10.55 18.72
CA TYR A 177 18.61 -11.37 18.22
C TYR A 177 17.99 -12.15 19.38
N ASN A 178 16.68 -12.13 19.49
CA ASN A 178 15.95 -12.90 20.49
C ASN A 178 15.50 -14.28 20.00
N ASP A 179 15.55 -14.51 18.69
CA ASP A 179 15.18 -15.76 18.05
C ASP A 179 16.02 -16.01 16.80
N THR A 180 15.65 -17.03 16.00
CA THR A 180 16.34 -17.40 14.75
C THR A 180 15.67 -16.84 13.50
N GLN A 181 14.64 -15.99 13.65
CA GLN A 181 13.95 -15.40 12.52
C GLN A 181 14.75 -14.22 11.98
N GLY A 182 14.70 -14.04 10.66
CA GLY A 182 15.25 -12.84 10.03
C GLY A 182 14.45 -11.60 10.41
N ASN A 183 15.12 -10.60 11.00
CA ASN A 183 14.49 -9.31 11.25
C ASN A 183 14.60 -8.44 9.97
N ILE A 184 13.53 -7.70 9.66
CA ILE A 184 13.51 -6.73 8.54
C ILE A 184 14.63 -5.70 8.73
N LEU A 185 14.80 -5.20 9.96
CA LEU A 185 15.90 -4.33 10.35
C LEU A 185 16.92 -5.13 11.17
N GLY A 186 18.01 -5.50 10.50
CA GLY A 186 19.13 -6.16 11.16
C GLY A 186 20.01 -5.19 11.97
N GLN A 187 21.08 -5.73 12.55
CA GLN A 187 22.00 -4.95 13.40
C GLN A 187 22.69 -3.78 12.66
N SER A 188 22.77 -3.83 11.33
CA SER A 188 23.32 -2.75 10.49
C SER A 188 22.34 -1.58 10.26
N ALA A 189 21.12 -1.68 10.74
CA ALA A 189 20.07 -0.67 10.52
C ALA A 189 20.12 0.52 11.52
N ILE A 190 21.24 0.69 12.24
CA ILE A 190 21.42 1.79 13.17
C ILE A 190 21.94 3.02 12.45
N LEU A 191 21.29 4.14 12.68
CA LEU A 191 21.69 5.43 12.15
C LEU A 191 22.71 6.10 13.08
N GLU A 192 23.64 6.87 12.49
CA GLU A 192 24.58 7.70 13.23
C GLU A 192 23.81 8.71 14.13
N GLY A 193 24.17 8.77 15.39
CA GLY A 193 23.51 9.64 16.38
C GLY A 193 22.24 9.07 17.02
N TYR A 194 21.77 7.90 16.57
CA TYR A 194 20.59 7.21 17.10
C TYR A 194 20.94 5.75 17.48
N PRO A 195 21.74 5.53 18.53
CA PRO A 195 22.10 4.17 18.91
C PRO A 195 20.88 3.37 19.36
N ALA A 196 20.92 2.04 19.17
CA ALA A 196 19.99 1.16 19.83
C ALA A 196 20.25 1.22 21.33
N THR A 197 19.23 1.57 22.09
CA THR A 197 19.29 1.63 23.57
C THR A 197 18.12 0.85 24.13
N GLU A 198 18.41 -0.05 25.08
CA GLU A 198 17.41 -0.72 25.90
C GLU A 198 16.78 0.25 26.92
#